data_8e13eb6aac23709c6011df34f9bbb4eb
#
_entry.id   8e13eb6aac23709c6011df34f9bbb4eb
#
_cell.length_a   1.000
_cell.length_b   1.000
_cell.length_c   1.000
_cell.angle_alpha   90.00
_cell.angle_beta   90.00
_cell.angle_gamma   90.00
#
_symmetry.space_group_name_H-M   'P 1'
#
loop_
_entity.id
_entity.type
_entity.pdbx_description
1 polymer ?
#
loop_
_entity_poly.entity_id
_entity_poly.type
_entity_poly.pdbx_seq_one_letter_code
_entity_poly.pdbx_strand_id
1 'polypeptide(L)'
;MSAKEKYLSVGIDLGTSQSAISTSNAGHFVVDSYVGWPIDMVARKVVKKSVLIGAEAIENRTLLDLHRPLEQGLIKEGSEKDIAAVKEILGHLIGLAVSEGEGEGAANREEKGPKVRAVVGVPAETLRVNKQQLRQVMKGMVDGLIIVS
;
A
#
# COMPACT_ATOMS: atom_id res chain seq x y z
N MET A 1 -19.14 15.60 25.92
CA MET A 1 -19.12 15.45 24.46
C MET A 1 -18.15 14.35 24.11
N SER A 2 -18.65 13.28 23.57
CA SER A 2 -17.80 12.25 23.02
C SER A 2 -17.05 12.84 21.83
N ALA A 3 -15.73 12.82 21.87
CA ALA A 3 -14.93 13.13 20.70
C ALA A 3 -15.38 12.19 19.58
N LYS A 4 -15.90 12.74 18.50
CA LYS A 4 -16.19 11.95 17.30
C LYS A 4 -14.88 11.34 16.84
N GLU A 5 -14.79 10.01 16.87
CA GLU A 5 -13.66 9.32 16.29
C GLU A 5 -13.52 9.77 14.83
N LYS A 6 -12.36 10.33 14.52
CA LYS A 6 -12.08 10.74 13.15
C LYS A 6 -11.69 9.51 12.34
N TYR A 7 -12.47 9.22 11.32
CA TYR A 7 -12.15 8.18 10.34
C TYR A 7 -11.70 8.83 9.05
N LEU A 8 -10.62 8.30 8.50
CA LEU A 8 -10.22 8.59 7.13
C LEU A 8 -10.75 7.46 6.25
N SER A 9 -11.61 7.78 5.31
CA SER A 9 -12.11 6.80 4.34
C SER A 9 -11.24 6.85 3.08
N VAL A 10 -10.77 5.70 2.66
CA VAL A 10 -9.90 5.57 1.48
C VAL A 10 -10.45 4.54 0.52
N GLY A 11 -10.28 4.79 -0.77
CA GLY A 11 -10.53 3.81 -1.82
C GLY A 11 -9.20 3.38 -2.43
N ILE A 12 -8.96 2.09 -2.54
CA ILE A 12 -7.72 1.54 -3.07
C ILE A 12 -7.99 0.74 -4.32
N ASP A 13 -7.23 1.02 -5.37
CA ASP A 13 -7.23 0.29 -6.63
C ASP A 13 -5.85 -0.33 -6.84
N LEU A 14 -5.78 -1.66 -6.78
CA LEU A 14 -4.54 -2.41 -6.99
C LEU A 14 -4.46 -2.83 -8.45
N GLY A 15 -3.70 -2.09 -9.22
CA GLY A 15 -3.51 -2.37 -10.65
C GLY A 15 -2.20 -3.08 -10.95
N THR A 16 -2.14 -3.77 -12.05
CA THR A 16 -0.95 -4.51 -12.50
C THR A 16 0.25 -3.59 -12.72
N SER A 17 0.04 -2.44 -13.33
CA SER A 17 1.10 -1.45 -13.62
C SER A 17 1.17 -0.35 -12.60
N GLN A 18 0.02 0.13 -12.13
CA GLN A 18 -0.09 1.22 -11.17
C GLN A 18 -1.16 0.90 -10.14
N SER A 19 -0.92 1.30 -8.91
CA SER A 19 -1.88 1.22 -7.82
C SER A 19 -2.18 2.62 -7.33
N ALA A 20 -3.40 2.83 -6.84
CA ALA A 20 -3.86 4.15 -6.46
C ALA A 20 -4.64 4.12 -5.15
N ILE A 21 -4.61 5.23 -4.44
CA ILE A 21 -5.44 5.47 -3.27
C ILE A 21 -6.11 6.85 -3.41
N SER A 22 -7.39 6.89 -3.09
CA SER A 22 -8.16 8.13 -3.03
C SER A 22 -8.70 8.30 -1.62
N THR A 23 -8.73 9.53 -1.14
CA THR A 23 -9.22 9.84 0.21
C THR A 23 -10.53 10.61 0.16
N SER A 24 -11.31 10.53 1.25
CA SER A 24 -12.58 11.25 1.38
C SER A 24 -12.43 12.77 1.40
N ASN A 25 -11.22 13.28 1.66
CA ASN A 25 -10.89 14.71 1.64
C ASN A 25 -10.19 15.15 0.34
N ALA A 26 -10.50 14.48 -0.78
CA ALA A 26 -10.04 14.77 -2.14
C ALA A 26 -8.55 14.50 -2.42
N GLY A 27 -7.85 13.79 -1.55
CA GLY A 27 -6.50 13.30 -1.84
C GLY A 27 -6.52 12.16 -2.85
N HIS A 28 -5.50 12.12 -3.72
CA HIS A 28 -5.34 11.06 -4.70
C HIS A 28 -3.85 10.82 -4.94
N PHE A 29 -3.41 9.58 -4.79
CA PHE A 29 -2.02 9.19 -4.97
C PHE A 29 -1.93 7.95 -5.84
N VAL A 30 -0.94 7.93 -6.71
CA VAL A 30 -0.67 6.82 -7.62
C VAL A 30 0.78 6.39 -7.45
N VAL A 31 1.03 5.10 -7.46
CA VAL A 31 2.37 4.53 -7.43
C VAL A 31 2.47 3.42 -8.48
N ASP A 32 3.62 3.33 -9.14
CA ASP A 32 3.89 2.19 -10.00
C ASP A 32 3.95 0.91 -9.15
N SER A 33 3.32 -0.16 -9.61
CA SER A 33 3.17 -1.41 -8.85
C SER A 33 4.44 -2.26 -8.89
N TYR A 34 5.55 -1.68 -8.45
CA TYR A 34 6.87 -2.30 -8.39
C TYR A 34 7.48 -2.12 -7.01
N VAL A 35 8.09 -3.17 -6.51
CA VAL A 35 8.82 -3.16 -5.24
C VAL A 35 10.14 -3.90 -5.42
N GLY A 36 11.21 -3.35 -4.89
CA GLY A 36 12.52 -3.98 -4.97
C GLY A 36 13.30 -3.91 -3.67
N TRP A 37 14.02 -4.96 -3.39
CA TRP A 37 14.94 -5.04 -2.26
C TRP A 37 16.37 -5.10 -2.79
N PRO A 38 17.34 -4.41 -2.16
CA PRO A 38 18.74 -4.49 -2.59
C PRO A 38 19.22 -5.94 -2.66
N ILE A 39 19.91 -6.27 -3.75
CA ILE A 39 20.38 -7.65 -3.99
C ILE A 39 21.50 -8.08 -3.05
N ASP A 40 22.26 -7.10 -2.53
CA ASP A 40 23.39 -7.35 -1.64
C ASP A 40 23.72 -6.12 -0.79
N MET A 41 24.76 -6.19 0.01
CA MET A 41 25.17 -5.09 0.88
C MET A 41 25.74 -3.90 0.12
N VAL A 42 26.35 -4.12 -1.04
CA VAL A 42 26.87 -3.03 -1.87
C VAL A 42 25.70 -2.24 -2.45
N ALA A 43 24.72 -2.92 -3.01
CA ALA A 43 23.49 -2.29 -3.51
C ALA A 43 22.78 -1.52 -2.39
N ARG A 44 22.68 -2.11 -1.18
CA ARG A 44 22.08 -1.46 0.00
C ARG A 44 22.77 -0.15 0.35
N LYS A 45 24.09 -0.10 0.28
CA LYS A 45 24.87 1.12 0.54
C LYS A 45 24.63 2.19 -0.53
N VAL A 46 24.45 1.78 -1.78
CA VAL A 46 24.19 2.71 -2.90
C VAL A 46 22.80 3.33 -2.79
N VAL A 47 21.76 2.51 -2.63
CA VAL A 47 20.37 2.98 -2.60
C VAL A 47 19.96 3.59 -1.25
N LYS A 48 20.68 3.26 -0.18
CA LYS A 48 20.48 3.78 1.18
C LYS A 48 19.11 3.49 1.80
N LYS A 49 18.38 2.53 1.27
CA LYS A 49 17.06 2.10 1.74
C LYS A 49 16.99 0.57 1.75
N SER A 50 16.17 0.03 2.63
CA SER A 50 15.94 -1.43 2.70
C SER A 50 14.95 -1.92 1.65
N VAL A 51 14.09 -1.03 1.15
CA VAL A 51 13.10 -1.32 0.13
C VAL A 51 12.82 -0.07 -0.68
N LEU A 52 12.64 -0.24 -2.00
CA LEU A 52 12.25 0.82 -2.90
C LEU A 52 10.91 0.47 -3.55
N ILE A 53 10.07 1.48 -3.76
CA ILE A 53 8.70 1.31 -4.25
C ILE A 53 8.47 2.23 -5.44
N GLY A 54 7.74 1.74 -6.44
CA GLY A 54 7.30 2.54 -7.57
C GLY A 54 8.41 2.92 -8.53
N ALA A 55 8.38 4.15 -9.01
CA ALA A 55 9.34 4.67 -10.00
C ALA A 55 10.79 4.55 -9.52
N GLU A 56 11.04 4.81 -8.24
CA GLU A 56 12.38 4.68 -7.65
C GLU A 56 12.90 3.25 -7.73
N ALA A 57 12.03 2.26 -7.55
CA ALA A 57 12.41 0.86 -7.72
C ALA A 57 12.77 0.55 -9.18
N ILE A 58 12.00 1.06 -10.13
CA ILE A 58 12.26 0.88 -11.56
C ILE A 58 13.58 1.54 -11.96
N GLU A 59 13.85 2.74 -11.50
CA GLU A 59 15.08 3.48 -11.78
C GLU A 59 16.33 2.77 -11.27
N ASN A 60 16.21 2.04 -10.17
CA ASN A 60 17.31 1.32 -9.52
C ASN A 60 17.27 -0.19 -9.76
N ARG A 61 16.52 -0.65 -10.75
CA ARG A 61 16.24 -2.08 -10.98
C ARG A 61 17.46 -2.98 -11.06
N THR A 62 18.58 -2.47 -11.54
CA THR A 62 19.82 -3.26 -11.67
C THR A 62 20.45 -3.60 -10.31
N LEU A 63 20.11 -2.86 -9.28
CA LEU A 63 20.60 -3.05 -7.91
C LEU A 63 19.60 -3.82 -7.03
N LEU A 64 18.42 -4.14 -7.57
CA LEU A 64 17.31 -4.66 -6.79
C LEU A 64 16.84 -6.03 -7.28
N ASP A 65 16.37 -6.83 -6.33
CA ASP A 65 15.46 -7.93 -6.60
C ASP A 65 14.07 -7.30 -6.78
N LEU A 66 13.70 -7.09 -8.04
CA LEU A 66 12.50 -6.31 -8.41
C LEU A 66 11.29 -7.23 -8.61
N HIS A 67 10.18 -6.87 -7.99
CA HIS A 67 8.93 -7.58 -8.09
C HIS A 67 7.81 -6.69 -8.60
N ARG A 68 7.00 -7.23 -9.50
CA ARG A 68 5.71 -6.67 -9.90
C ARG A 68 4.64 -7.64 -9.38
N PRO A 69 4.11 -7.40 -8.17
CA PRO A 69 3.39 -8.43 -7.43
C PRO A 69 1.94 -8.65 -7.84
N LEU A 70 1.39 -7.75 -8.68
CA LEU A 70 -0.02 -7.80 -9.05
C LEU A 70 -0.20 -8.26 -10.49
N GLU A 71 -1.13 -9.15 -10.70
CA GLU A 71 -1.52 -9.64 -12.01
C GLU A 71 -3.04 -9.63 -12.10
N GLN A 72 -3.57 -8.89 -13.09
CA GLN A 72 -5.01 -8.68 -13.27
C GLN A 72 -5.71 -8.17 -11.99
N GLY A 73 -5.04 -7.29 -11.22
CA GLY A 73 -5.58 -6.73 -9.98
C GLY A 73 -5.53 -7.66 -8.78
N LEU A 74 -4.87 -8.81 -8.89
CA LEU A 74 -4.74 -9.80 -7.82
C LEU A 74 -3.27 -10.06 -7.51
N ILE A 75 -3.00 -10.52 -6.28
CA ILE A 75 -1.66 -10.90 -5.87
C ILE A 75 -1.26 -12.17 -6.64
N LYS A 76 -0.07 -12.17 -7.23
CA LYS A 76 0.47 -13.34 -7.92
C LYS A 76 0.55 -14.53 -6.98
N GLU A 77 0.17 -15.69 -7.48
CA GLU A 77 0.20 -16.94 -6.71
C GLU A 77 1.62 -17.43 -6.45
N GLY A 78 1.81 -18.03 -5.29
CA GLY A 78 2.97 -18.86 -4.98
C GLY A 78 4.22 -18.14 -4.51
N SER A 79 4.21 -16.82 -4.29
CA SER A 79 5.41 -16.10 -3.85
C SER A 79 5.16 -15.31 -2.57
N GLU A 80 5.91 -15.65 -1.52
CA GLU A 80 5.92 -14.85 -0.27
C GLU A 80 6.45 -13.44 -0.52
N LYS A 81 7.37 -13.27 -1.46
CA LYS A 81 7.90 -11.96 -1.84
C LYS A 81 6.85 -11.08 -2.51
N ASP A 82 5.98 -11.65 -3.31
CA ASP A 82 4.89 -10.88 -3.92
C ASP A 82 3.89 -10.42 -2.86
N ILE A 83 3.60 -11.22 -1.85
CA ILE A 83 2.78 -10.82 -0.72
C ILE A 83 3.46 -9.68 0.06
N ALA A 84 4.74 -9.79 0.34
CA ALA A 84 5.52 -8.75 1.00
C ALA A 84 5.54 -7.46 0.16
N ALA A 85 5.68 -7.58 -1.16
CA ALA A 85 5.65 -6.45 -2.08
C ALA A 85 4.30 -5.72 -2.05
N VAL A 86 3.19 -6.45 -2.03
CA VAL A 86 1.85 -5.83 -1.92
C VAL A 86 1.69 -5.11 -0.59
N LYS A 87 2.20 -5.68 0.51
CA LYS A 87 2.21 -5.01 1.81
C LYS A 87 2.97 -3.68 1.76
N GLU A 88 4.11 -3.65 1.08
CA GLU A 88 4.90 -2.43 0.92
C GLU A 88 4.15 -1.37 0.11
N ILE A 89 3.51 -1.76 -1.00
CA ILE A 89 2.69 -0.85 -1.81
C ILE A 89 1.54 -0.27 -0.98
N LEU A 90 0.79 -1.13 -0.30
CA LEU A 90 -0.34 -0.71 0.54
C LEU A 90 0.10 0.20 1.68
N GLY A 91 1.17 -0.16 2.39
CA GLY A 91 1.72 0.66 3.47
C GLY A 91 2.16 2.04 2.97
N HIS A 92 2.77 2.10 1.80
CA HIS A 92 3.20 3.35 1.18
C HIS A 92 1.99 4.24 0.84
N LEU A 93 0.98 3.69 0.17
CA LEU A 93 -0.22 4.42 -0.21
C LEU A 93 -1.01 4.92 1.00
N ILE A 94 -1.22 4.05 1.99
CA ILE A 94 -1.93 4.42 3.23
C ILE A 94 -1.14 5.49 3.97
N GLY A 95 0.19 5.37 4.03
CA GLY A 95 1.05 6.38 4.63
C GLY A 95 0.93 7.75 3.97
N LEU A 96 0.88 7.81 2.65
CA LEU A 96 0.66 9.05 1.91
C LEU A 96 -0.71 9.67 2.22
N ALA A 97 -1.74 8.84 2.25
CA ALA A 97 -3.10 9.29 2.53
C ALA A 97 -3.23 9.87 3.95
N VAL A 98 -2.65 9.19 4.93
CA VAL A 98 -2.66 9.64 6.34
C VAL A 98 -1.85 10.92 6.51
N SER A 99 -0.68 11.02 5.90
CA SER A 99 0.20 12.18 6.01
C SER A 99 -0.44 13.45 5.45
N GLU A 100 -1.17 13.36 4.35
CA GLU A 100 -1.89 14.51 3.78
C GLU A 100 -3.03 14.97 4.69
N GLY A 101 -3.71 14.05 5.36
CA GLY A 101 -4.81 14.36 6.27
C GLY A 101 -4.39 15.05 7.57
N GLU A 102 -3.11 14.98 7.96
CA GLU A 102 -2.62 15.51 9.23
C GLU A 102 -2.28 17.01 9.20
N GLY A 103 -2.08 17.61 8.02
CA GLY A 103 -1.75 19.03 7.89
C GLY A 103 -0.51 19.47 8.69
N GLU A 104 -0.18 20.75 8.68
CA GLU A 104 1.03 21.32 9.31
C GLU A 104 1.02 21.34 10.84
N GLY A 105 -0.01 20.80 11.49
CA GLY A 105 -0.17 20.83 12.95
C GLY A 105 0.29 19.58 13.69
N ALA A 106 0.89 18.61 13.01
CA ALA A 106 1.18 17.28 13.55
C ALA A 106 2.44 17.18 14.43
N ALA A 107 2.88 18.29 15.04
CA ALA A 107 4.07 18.30 15.90
C ALA A 107 3.90 17.54 17.23
N ASN A 108 2.69 17.16 17.62
CA ASN A 108 2.39 16.40 18.83
C ASN A 108 1.85 15.01 18.47
N ARG A 109 2.76 14.09 18.16
CA ARG A 109 2.44 12.72 17.75
C ARG A 109 2.10 11.75 18.88
N GLU A 110 1.64 12.21 20.00
CA GLU A 110 1.16 11.32 21.07
C GLU A 110 -0.27 10.84 20.85
N GLU A 111 -1.00 11.48 19.95
CA GLU A 111 -2.32 11.00 19.56
C GLU A 111 -2.22 10.02 18.41
N LYS A 112 -2.84 8.86 18.55
CA LYS A 112 -3.01 7.91 17.48
C LYS A 112 -3.62 8.61 16.28
N GLY A 113 -3.02 8.45 15.12
CA GLY A 113 -3.55 8.97 13.85
C GLY A 113 -5.00 8.55 13.62
N PRO A 114 -5.69 9.11 12.62
CA PRO A 114 -7.07 8.78 12.34
C PRO A 114 -7.23 7.29 12.07
N LYS A 115 -8.36 6.73 12.48
CA LYS A 115 -8.74 5.38 12.08
C LYS A 115 -9.00 5.37 10.58
N VAL A 116 -8.49 4.37 9.89
CA VAL A 116 -8.61 4.23 8.43
C VAL A 116 -9.66 3.18 8.08
N ARG A 117 -10.61 3.57 7.26
CA ARG A 117 -11.57 2.66 6.65
C ARG A 117 -11.25 2.56 5.17
N ALA A 118 -10.96 1.36 4.69
CA ALA A 118 -10.58 1.14 3.31
C ALA A 118 -11.64 0.37 2.55
N VAL A 119 -11.87 0.79 1.32
CA VAL A 119 -12.63 0.04 0.32
C VAL A 119 -11.66 -0.35 -0.78
N VAL A 120 -11.57 -1.64 -1.08
CA VAL A 120 -10.68 -2.16 -2.12
C VAL A 120 -11.52 -2.80 -3.22
N GLY A 121 -11.34 -2.34 -4.45
CA GLY A 121 -11.98 -2.92 -5.62
C GLY A 121 -11.19 -4.12 -6.13
N VAL A 122 -11.90 -5.22 -6.42
CA VAL A 122 -11.33 -6.41 -7.05
C VAL A 122 -12.16 -6.80 -8.28
N PRO A 123 -11.58 -7.55 -9.22
CA PRO A 123 -12.36 -8.03 -10.38
C PRO A 123 -13.59 -8.84 -9.96
N ALA A 124 -14.66 -8.77 -10.75
CA ALA A 124 -15.94 -9.40 -10.44
C ALA A 124 -15.83 -10.91 -10.22
N GLU A 125 -14.92 -11.56 -10.93
CA GLU A 125 -14.73 -13.02 -10.87
C GLU A 125 -13.70 -13.46 -9.83
N THR A 126 -13.33 -12.58 -8.90
CA THR A 126 -12.32 -12.88 -7.89
C THR A 126 -12.77 -14.00 -6.96
N LEU A 127 -11.96 -15.01 -6.83
CA LEU A 127 -12.22 -16.16 -5.96
C LEU A 127 -12.18 -15.74 -4.48
N ARG A 128 -12.94 -16.46 -3.66
CA ARG A 128 -12.99 -16.22 -2.21
C ARG A 128 -11.60 -16.32 -1.57
N VAL A 129 -10.78 -17.27 -2.01
CA VAL A 129 -9.41 -17.44 -1.48
C VAL A 129 -8.54 -16.20 -1.71
N ASN A 130 -8.70 -15.57 -2.86
CA ASN A 130 -7.95 -14.35 -3.19
C ASN A 130 -8.43 -13.15 -2.36
N LYS A 131 -9.72 -13.05 -2.11
CA LYS A 131 -10.28 -12.03 -1.21
C LYS A 131 -9.79 -12.21 0.22
N GLN A 132 -9.73 -13.47 0.69
CA GLN A 132 -9.19 -13.77 2.02
C GLN A 132 -7.71 -13.46 2.14
N GLN A 133 -6.93 -13.74 1.10
CA GLN A 133 -5.51 -13.39 1.05
C GLN A 133 -5.32 -11.89 1.18
N LEU A 134 -6.11 -11.10 0.46
CA LEU A 134 -6.06 -9.63 0.54
C LEU A 134 -6.42 -9.14 1.95
N ARG A 135 -7.42 -9.73 2.59
CA ARG A 135 -7.78 -9.41 3.97
C ARG A 135 -6.64 -9.69 4.94
N GLN A 136 -5.96 -10.82 4.76
CA GLN A 136 -4.81 -11.19 5.58
C GLN A 136 -3.66 -10.18 5.42
N VAL A 137 -3.39 -9.76 4.18
CA VAL A 137 -2.35 -8.77 3.88
C VAL A 137 -2.66 -7.43 4.54
N MET A 138 -3.92 -7.01 4.52
CA MET A 138 -4.34 -5.70 5.04
C MET A 138 -4.63 -5.70 6.54
N LYS A 139 -4.64 -6.84 7.17
CA LYS A 139 -4.88 -6.96 8.61
C LYS A 139 -3.84 -6.18 9.41
N GLY A 140 -4.30 -5.26 10.24
CA GLY A 140 -3.42 -4.38 11.02
C GLY A 140 -2.99 -3.10 10.32
N MET A 141 -3.23 -2.97 9.01
CA MET A 141 -2.94 -1.75 8.25
C MET A 141 -4.07 -0.75 8.29
N VAL A 142 -5.30 -1.24 8.38
CA VAL A 142 -6.52 -0.43 8.41
C VAL A 142 -7.42 -0.91 9.55
N ASP A 143 -8.31 -0.02 10.01
CA ASP A 143 -9.25 -0.31 11.10
C ASP A 143 -10.54 -0.95 10.60
N GLY A 144 -10.89 -0.71 9.36
CA GLY A 144 -12.03 -1.34 8.69
C GLY A 144 -11.72 -1.58 7.22
N LEU A 145 -12.22 -2.69 6.69
CA LEU A 145 -11.96 -3.10 5.30
C LEU A 145 -13.23 -3.66 4.66
N ILE A 146 -13.57 -3.13 3.50
CA ILE A 146 -14.61 -3.66 2.63
C ILE A 146 -13.97 -3.98 1.28
N ILE A 147 -14.16 -5.19 0.81
CA ILE A 147 -13.72 -5.62 -0.52
C ILE A 147 -14.96 -5.67 -1.42
N VAL A 148 -14.91 -4.94 -2.51
CA VAL A 148 -16.01 -4.86 -3.48
C VAL A 148 -15.57 -5.36 -4.84
N SER A 149 -16.48 -6.00 -5.55
CA SER A 149 -16.23 -6.48 -6.91
C SER A 149 -17.17 -5.82 -7.92
#